data_58b7135ec429163ce2df90eecf291918
#
_entry.id   58b7135ec429163ce2df90eecf291918
#
_cell.length_a   1.000
_cell.length_b   1.000
_cell.length_c   1.000
_cell.angle_alpha   90.00
_cell.angle_beta   90.00
_cell.angle_gamma   90.00
#
_symmetry.space_group_name_H-M   'P 1'
#
loop_
_entity.id
_entity.type
_entity.pdbx_description
1 polymer ?
#
loop_
_entity_poly.entity_id
_entity_poly.type
_entity_poly.pdbx_seq_one_letter_code
_entity_poly.pdbx_strand_id
1 'polypeptide(L)'
;LGDVYKRQPKGWQSLSLAGLPSDGLLISQITEYNNALYVPATNGTLYRSEDGLTWSAVENAPSVKYVLGSVKQGTKQPSALATIVDQEGKLAFYAMNESMEWIAGDAVASGFPVTGFSNLQYAAMYHEYLMTAGGRTADNQVVNTTWATMDGISWALMASGDANFTKREGAMITNYDDKFFLIGGIDASNKALKDMYQSIDYGISWSLIDSMVVLPTDYAARGFSSIIVDKENFVNIFGGKTSTGSNDLNQLWRGRINRLIPKE
;
A
#
# COMPACT_ATOMS: atom_id res chain seq x y z
N LEU A 1 6.40 6.86 34.82
CA LEU A 1 6.69 7.63 33.56
C LEU A 1 8.20 7.69 33.22
N GLY A 2 9.08 7.22 34.13
CA GLY A 2 10.53 7.28 33.93
C GLY A 2 11.17 6.08 33.23
N ASP A 3 10.48 4.94 33.09
CA ASP A 3 11.11 3.69 32.61
C ASP A 3 10.98 3.42 31.10
N VAL A 4 10.08 4.10 30.41
CA VAL A 4 9.89 3.90 28.97
C VAL A 4 11.04 4.49 28.15
N TYR A 5 11.70 5.54 28.64
CA TYR A 5 12.80 6.19 27.92
C TYR A 5 14.18 5.51 28.11
N LYS A 6 14.34 4.60 29.04
CA LYS A 6 15.64 3.95 29.31
C LYS A 6 15.95 2.74 28.43
N ARG A 7 15.01 2.30 27.56
CA ARG A 7 15.19 1.11 26.71
C ARG A 7 15.24 1.43 25.20
N GLN A 8 15.46 2.66 24.81
CA GLN A 8 15.72 2.93 23.40
C GLN A 8 17.11 2.40 23.03
N PRO A 9 17.24 1.60 21.97
CA PRO A 9 18.56 1.24 21.44
C PRO A 9 19.36 2.50 21.16
N LYS A 10 20.66 2.44 21.33
CA LYS A 10 21.57 3.56 21.07
C LYS A 10 21.65 3.87 19.56
N GLY A 11 20.66 4.61 19.04
CA GLY A 11 20.63 5.06 17.66
C GLY A 11 20.34 3.97 16.63
N TRP A 12 20.43 4.34 15.37
CA TRP A 12 20.29 3.44 14.23
C TRP A 12 21.52 2.57 14.07
N GLN A 13 21.33 1.28 13.85
CA GLN A 13 22.40 0.33 13.54
C GLN A 13 22.21 -0.20 12.11
N SER A 14 23.30 -0.30 11.39
CA SER A 14 23.33 -1.05 10.14
C SER A 14 23.30 -2.54 10.45
N LEU A 15 22.36 -3.26 9.84
CA LEU A 15 22.23 -4.70 9.97
C LEU A 15 22.73 -5.36 8.69
N SER A 16 23.43 -6.48 8.85
CA SER A 16 23.81 -7.33 7.72
C SER A 16 22.66 -8.27 7.38
N LEU A 17 22.19 -8.25 6.14
CA LEU A 17 21.17 -9.16 5.64
C LEU A 17 21.85 -10.34 4.95
N ALA A 18 21.31 -11.54 5.16
CA ALA A 18 21.78 -12.78 4.52
C ALA A 18 20.68 -13.39 3.65
N GLY A 19 21.07 -14.04 2.55
CA GLY A 19 20.18 -14.80 1.68
C GLY A 19 19.41 -14.00 0.64
N LEU A 20 19.53 -12.68 0.62
CA LEU A 20 18.95 -11.84 -0.44
C LEU A 20 19.94 -11.64 -1.60
N PRO A 21 19.47 -11.48 -2.83
CA PRO A 21 20.30 -11.06 -3.94
C PRO A 21 20.79 -9.63 -3.72
N SER A 22 21.91 -9.27 -4.33
CA SER A 22 22.52 -7.93 -4.22
C SER A 22 21.69 -6.84 -4.92
N ASP A 23 20.85 -7.21 -5.85
CA ASP A 23 20.07 -6.34 -6.73
C ASP A 23 18.72 -6.95 -7.08
N GLY A 24 17.87 -6.16 -7.72
CA GLY A 24 16.59 -6.61 -8.26
C GLY A 24 15.48 -6.85 -7.25
N LEU A 25 15.60 -6.37 -6.02
CA LEU A 25 14.51 -6.43 -5.03
C LEU A 25 13.52 -5.29 -5.21
N LEU A 26 12.23 -5.62 -5.12
CA LEU A 26 11.13 -4.64 -5.11
C LEU A 26 10.78 -4.26 -3.66
N ILE A 27 11.67 -3.55 -2.99
CA ILE A 27 11.56 -3.23 -1.54
C ILE A 27 10.28 -2.47 -1.21
N SER A 28 9.75 -1.67 -2.14
CA SER A 28 8.47 -0.97 -1.96
C SER A 28 7.26 -1.91 -1.82
N GLN A 29 7.42 -3.18 -2.10
CA GLN A 29 6.40 -4.22 -2.01
C GLN A 29 6.65 -5.20 -0.85
N ILE A 30 7.53 -4.86 0.09
CA ILE A 30 7.71 -5.69 1.28
C ILE A 30 6.41 -5.74 2.07
N THR A 31 5.98 -6.95 2.40
CA THR A 31 4.67 -7.19 3.04
C THR A 31 4.83 -8.18 4.17
N GLU A 32 4.20 -7.90 5.30
CA GLU A 32 4.08 -8.85 6.40
C GLU A 32 2.87 -9.77 6.17
N TYR A 33 3.08 -11.06 6.28
CA TYR A 33 2.05 -12.08 6.20
C TYR A 33 2.43 -13.30 7.05
N ASN A 34 1.50 -13.80 7.86
CA ASN A 34 1.67 -14.99 8.70
C ASN A 34 3.00 -14.98 9.50
N ASN A 35 3.26 -13.88 10.22
CA ASN A 35 4.46 -13.63 11.04
C ASN A 35 5.79 -13.70 10.27
N ALA A 36 5.77 -13.48 8.97
CA ALA A 36 6.97 -13.36 8.15
C ALA A 36 6.88 -12.19 7.19
N LEU A 37 8.03 -11.68 6.79
CA LEU A 37 8.16 -10.67 5.75
C LEU A 37 8.37 -11.34 4.41
N TYR A 38 7.76 -10.80 3.37
CA TYR A 38 7.89 -11.25 2.00
C TYR A 38 8.31 -10.10 1.09
N VAL A 39 9.26 -10.34 0.18
CA VAL A 39 9.71 -9.37 -0.80
C VAL A 39 9.94 -10.06 -2.15
N PRO A 40 9.37 -9.55 -3.26
CA PRO A 40 9.61 -10.09 -4.58
C PRO A 40 10.90 -9.50 -5.17
N ALA A 41 11.57 -10.28 -5.99
CA ALA A 41 12.67 -9.84 -6.84
C ALA A 41 12.19 -9.68 -8.29
N THR A 42 12.89 -8.86 -9.06
CA THR A 42 12.56 -8.58 -10.47
C THR A 42 12.62 -9.82 -11.38
N ASN A 43 13.36 -10.84 -10.97
CA ASN A 43 13.44 -12.15 -11.66
C ASN A 43 12.27 -13.10 -11.35
N GLY A 44 11.29 -12.66 -10.53
CA GLY A 44 10.13 -13.45 -10.15
C GLY A 44 10.31 -14.33 -8.92
N THR A 45 11.48 -14.35 -8.29
CA THR A 45 11.69 -15.08 -7.03
C THR A 45 11.07 -14.31 -5.87
N LEU A 46 10.26 -14.98 -5.05
CA LEU A 46 9.74 -14.44 -3.81
C LEU A 46 10.65 -14.85 -2.65
N TYR A 47 11.10 -13.90 -1.86
CA TYR A 47 11.91 -14.14 -0.66
C TYR A 47 11.07 -13.97 0.61
N ARG A 48 11.40 -14.76 1.64
CA ARG A 48 10.74 -14.79 2.93
C ARG A 48 11.75 -14.68 4.07
N SER A 49 11.36 -13.97 5.15
CA SER A 49 12.14 -13.87 6.39
C SER A 49 11.21 -13.83 7.60
N GLU A 50 11.58 -14.52 8.69
CA GLU A 50 10.87 -14.43 9.97
C GLU A 50 11.49 -13.39 10.92
N ASP A 51 12.74 -13.03 10.73
CA ASP A 51 13.52 -12.14 11.61
C ASP A 51 13.88 -10.80 10.94
N GLY A 52 13.61 -10.65 9.64
CA GLY A 52 14.01 -9.50 8.83
C GLY A 52 15.51 -9.46 8.49
N LEU A 53 16.31 -10.43 8.93
CA LEU A 53 17.75 -10.49 8.76
C LEU A 53 18.19 -11.63 7.86
N THR A 54 17.58 -12.80 8.04
CA THR A 54 17.87 -14.01 7.27
C THR A 54 16.73 -14.29 6.31
N TRP A 55 17.04 -14.35 5.02
CA TRP A 55 16.07 -14.50 3.95
C TRP A 55 16.33 -15.79 3.16
N SER A 56 15.25 -16.40 2.71
CA SER A 56 15.30 -17.56 1.82
C SER A 56 14.26 -17.41 0.71
N ALA A 57 14.55 -18.01 -0.44
CA ALA A 57 13.56 -18.11 -1.51
C ALA A 57 12.41 -19.01 -1.03
N VAL A 58 11.18 -18.61 -1.38
CA VAL A 58 9.98 -19.43 -1.14
C VAL A 58 9.99 -20.60 -2.11
N GLU A 59 10.02 -21.82 -1.58
CA GLU A 59 10.05 -23.03 -2.41
C GLU A 59 8.72 -23.20 -3.17
N ASN A 60 8.81 -23.71 -4.41
CA ASN A 60 7.67 -23.97 -5.27
C ASN A 60 6.77 -22.73 -5.55
N ALA A 61 7.28 -21.52 -5.30
CA ALA A 61 6.58 -20.30 -5.67
C ALA A 61 6.50 -20.16 -7.19
N PRO A 62 5.36 -19.73 -7.74
CA PRO A 62 5.30 -19.31 -9.13
C PRO A 62 6.19 -18.07 -9.36
N SER A 63 6.37 -17.64 -10.61
CA SER A 63 7.10 -16.41 -10.92
C SER A 63 6.33 -15.18 -10.43
N VAL A 64 6.56 -14.77 -9.17
CA VAL A 64 5.87 -13.62 -8.53
C VAL A 64 6.43 -12.32 -9.06
N LYS A 65 5.59 -11.57 -9.76
CA LYS A 65 5.99 -10.28 -10.31
C LYS A 65 5.72 -9.11 -9.36
N TYR A 66 4.60 -9.16 -8.65
CA TYR A 66 4.20 -8.13 -7.69
C TYR A 66 3.55 -8.76 -6.46
N VAL A 67 3.83 -8.22 -5.28
CA VAL A 67 3.09 -8.49 -4.05
C VAL A 67 2.12 -7.34 -3.82
N LEU A 68 0.84 -7.63 -3.72
CA LEU A 68 -0.22 -6.63 -3.58
C LEU A 68 -0.52 -6.31 -2.11
N GLY A 69 -0.30 -7.26 -1.23
CA GLY A 69 -0.56 -7.13 0.19
C GLY A 69 -1.06 -8.41 0.81
N SER A 70 -1.43 -8.38 2.09
CA SER A 70 -2.05 -9.51 2.77
C SER A 70 -3.53 -9.26 3.01
N VAL A 71 -4.35 -10.30 2.82
CA VAL A 71 -5.74 -10.34 3.26
C VAL A 71 -5.77 -11.06 4.59
N LYS A 72 -6.31 -10.44 5.64
CA LYS A 72 -6.43 -11.09 6.94
C LYS A 72 -7.58 -12.08 6.97
N GLN A 73 -7.48 -13.04 7.85
CA GLN A 73 -8.56 -13.97 8.10
C GLN A 73 -9.80 -13.22 8.60
N GLY A 74 -10.86 -13.29 7.81
CA GLY A 74 -12.19 -12.89 8.23
C GLY A 74 -12.98 -14.05 8.86
N THR A 75 -14.23 -13.82 9.25
CA THR A 75 -15.08 -14.86 9.82
C THR A 75 -15.41 -16.00 8.85
N LYS A 76 -15.24 -15.78 7.54
CA LYS A 76 -15.63 -16.74 6.49
C LYS A 76 -14.54 -17.01 5.46
N GLN A 77 -13.35 -16.40 5.59
CA GLN A 77 -12.25 -16.57 4.64
C GLN A 77 -10.92 -16.72 5.36
N PRO A 78 -10.02 -17.57 4.87
CA PRO A 78 -8.66 -17.67 5.38
C PRO A 78 -7.85 -16.44 5.03
N SER A 79 -6.75 -16.22 5.76
CA SER A 79 -5.78 -15.21 5.37
C SER A 79 -5.01 -15.63 4.12
N ALA A 80 -4.55 -14.67 3.34
CA ALA A 80 -3.79 -14.93 2.12
C ALA A 80 -2.82 -13.79 1.80
N LEU A 81 -1.67 -14.14 1.22
CA LEU A 81 -0.76 -13.20 0.57
C LEU A 81 -1.17 -13.04 -0.89
N ALA A 82 -1.72 -11.87 -1.23
CA ALA A 82 -2.17 -11.57 -2.59
C ALA A 82 -0.99 -11.14 -3.48
N THR A 83 -0.87 -11.74 -4.65
CA THR A 83 0.23 -11.52 -5.60
C THR A 83 -0.25 -11.45 -7.05
N ILE A 84 0.60 -10.91 -7.92
CA ILE A 84 0.49 -11.06 -9.37
C ILE A 84 1.65 -11.93 -9.84
N VAL A 85 1.33 -12.95 -10.59
CA VAL A 85 2.26 -13.90 -11.19
C VAL A 85 2.33 -13.68 -12.71
N ASP A 86 3.53 -13.77 -13.26
CA ASP A 86 3.76 -13.72 -14.70
C ASP A 86 3.84 -15.16 -15.24
N GLN A 87 2.83 -15.54 -16.01
CA GLN A 87 2.77 -16.82 -16.72
C GLN A 87 3.04 -16.61 -18.21
N GLU A 88 4.28 -16.70 -18.61
CA GLU A 88 4.69 -16.54 -20.03
C GLU A 88 4.18 -15.25 -20.68
N GLY A 89 4.28 -14.13 -19.92
CA GLY A 89 3.84 -12.81 -20.37
C GLY A 89 2.36 -12.49 -20.09
N LYS A 90 1.63 -13.41 -19.45
CA LYS A 90 0.25 -13.19 -19.00
C LYS A 90 0.22 -13.02 -17.49
N LEU A 91 -0.32 -11.88 -17.04
CA LEU A 91 -0.47 -11.60 -15.62
C LEU A 91 -1.77 -12.21 -15.08
N ALA A 92 -1.65 -12.91 -13.96
CA ALA A 92 -2.78 -13.48 -13.23
C ALA A 92 -2.63 -13.24 -11.73
N PHE A 93 -3.75 -13.11 -11.03
CA PHE A 93 -3.76 -13.06 -9.58
C PHE A 93 -3.48 -14.44 -9.00
N TYR A 94 -2.69 -14.46 -7.94
CA TYR A 94 -2.42 -15.65 -7.14
C TYR A 94 -2.46 -15.27 -5.66
N ALA A 95 -2.90 -16.20 -4.84
CA ALA A 95 -2.81 -16.07 -3.40
C ALA A 95 -2.05 -17.25 -2.79
N MET A 96 -1.21 -16.97 -1.82
CA MET A 96 -0.56 -17.98 -0.99
C MET A 96 -1.26 -18.04 0.36
N ASN A 97 -1.76 -19.22 0.76
CA ASN A 97 -2.41 -19.42 2.03
C ASN A 97 -1.39 -19.63 3.19
N GLU A 98 -1.89 -19.79 4.43
CA GLU A 98 -1.05 -20.02 5.62
C GLU A 98 -0.23 -21.30 5.57
N SER A 99 -0.66 -22.31 4.80
CA SER A 99 0.08 -23.55 4.55
C SER A 99 1.11 -23.42 3.43
N MET A 100 1.33 -22.20 2.90
CA MET A 100 2.20 -21.89 1.75
C MET A 100 1.76 -22.56 0.43
N GLU A 101 0.48 -22.90 0.32
CA GLU A 101 -0.11 -23.40 -0.92
C GLU A 101 -0.54 -22.24 -1.81
N TRP A 102 -0.27 -22.37 -3.10
CA TRP A 102 -0.58 -21.37 -4.11
C TRP A 102 -1.92 -21.64 -4.79
N ILE A 103 -2.80 -20.66 -4.77
CA ILE A 103 -4.14 -20.71 -5.36
C ILE A 103 -4.15 -19.76 -6.55
N ALA A 104 -4.43 -20.28 -7.74
CA ALA A 104 -4.59 -19.47 -8.94
C ALA A 104 -5.94 -18.76 -8.94
N GLY A 105 -5.92 -17.51 -9.35
CA GLY A 105 -7.10 -16.67 -9.48
C GLY A 105 -7.35 -16.20 -10.91
N ASP A 106 -8.06 -15.10 -11.03
CA ASP A 106 -8.43 -14.51 -12.30
C ASP A 106 -7.22 -13.89 -13.04
N ALA A 107 -7.34 -13.73 -14.34
CA ALA A 107 -6.42 -12.90 -15.12
C ALA A 107 -6.48 -11.44 -14.62
N VAL A 108 -5.33 -10.76 -14.60
CA VAL A 108 -5.30 -9.35 -14.19
C VAL A 108 -6.11 -8.52 -15.18
N ALA A 109 -7.14 -7.86 -14.65
CA ALA A 109 -8.05 -7.05 -15.44
C ALA A 109 -7.34 -5.84 -16.06
N SER A 110 -7.77 -5.44 -17.26
CA SER A 110 -7.37 -4.17 -17.86
C SER A 110 -7.75 -3.01 -16.93
N GLY A 111 -6.81 -2.09 -16.71
CA GLY A 111 -6.99 -0.96 -15.79
C GLY A 111 -6.70 -1.27 -14.32
N PHE A 112 -6.34 -2.51 -13.96
CA PHE A 112 -5.82 -2.82 -12.63
C PHE A 112 -4.41 -2.25 -12.47
N PRO A 113 -4.12 -1.53 -11.37
CA PRO A 113 -2.77 -1.00 -11.12
C PRO A 113 -1.83 -2.12 -10.67
N VAL A 114 -0.66 -2.21 -11.30
CA VAL A 114 0.37 -3.19 -10.92
C VAL A 114 1.53 -2.57 -10.16
N THR A 115 1.71 -1.25 -10.24
CA THR A 115 2.74 -0.51 -9.49
C THR A 115 2.21 0.85 -9.02
N GLY A 116 2.90 1.47 -8.06
CA GLY A 116 2.56 2.83 -7.58
C GLY A 116 1.16 2.99 -6.99
N PHE A 117 0.44 1.91 -6.77
CA PHE A 117 -0.85 1.93 -6.08
C PHE A 117 -0.66 2.10 -4.57
N SER A 118 -1.68 2.62 -3.92
CA SER A 118 -1.80 2.59 -2.46
C SER A 118 -2.70 1.43 -2.08
N ASN A 119 -2.33 0.70 -1.05
CA ASN A 119 -3.15 -0.37 -0.51
C ASN A 119 -3.62 -0.06 0.91
N LEU A 120 -4.81 -0.52 1.23
CA LEU A 120 -5.40 -0.40 2.56
C LEU A 120 -6.12 -1.69 2.91
N GLN A 121 -5.81 -2.21 4.09
CA GLN A 121 -6.56 -3.30 4.68
C GLN A 121 -7.67 -2.73 5.57
N TYR A 122 -8.88 -3.18 5.39
CA TYR A 122 -10.04 -2.70 6.14
C TYR A 122 -11.07 -3.79 6.38
N ALA A 123 -11.92 -3.61 7.38
CA ALA A 123 -13.02 -4.49 7.70
C ALA A 123 -14.36 -3.85 7.33
N ALA A 124 -15.25 -4.60 6.70
CA ALA A 124 -16.63 -4.21 6.45
C ALA A 124 -17.54 -5.42 6.55
N MET A 125 -18.66 -5.29 7.24
CA MET A 125 -19.69 -6.32 7.34
C MET A 125 -19.15 -7.73 7.69
N TYR A 126 -18.21 -7.82 8.64
CA TYR A 126 -17.56 -9.06 9.10
C TYR A 126 -16.52 -9.66 8.14
N HIS A 127 -16.12 -8.94 7.09
CA HIS A 127 -15.06 -9.34 6.17
C HIS A 127 -13.89 -8.37 6.25
N GLU A 128 -12.69 -8.91 6.12
CA GLU A 128 -11.49 -8.14 5.89
C GLU A 128 -11.25 -8.03 4.38
N TYR A 129 -10.92 -6.82 3.93
CA TYR A 129 -10.66 -6.52 2.53
C TYR A 129 -9.26 -5.96 2.35
N LEU A 130 -8.66 -6.27 1.23
CA LEU A 130 -7.52 -5.56 0.70
C LEU A 130 -8.00 -4.69 -0.46
N MET A 131 -7.78 -3.38 -0.37
CA MET A 131 -8.13 -2.41 -1.41
C MET A 131 -6.87 -1.79 -2.00
N THR A 132 -6.88 -1.53 -3.32
CA THR A 132 -5.90 -0.67 -3.99
C THR A 132 -6.56 0.59 -4.49
N ALA A 133 -5.84 1.72 -4.48
CA ALA A 133 -6.32 2.99 -5.01
C ALA A 133 -5.25 3.69 -5.83
N GLY A 134 -5.63 4.18 -7.01
CA GLY A 134 -4.71 4.79 -7.98
C GLY A 134 -3.64 3.80 -8.44
N GLY A 135 -2.52 4.33 -8.92
CA GLY A 135 -1.37 3.55 -9.37
C GLY A 135 -1.18 3.57 -10.88
N ARG A 136 -0.37 2.65 -11.37
CA ARG A 136 0.02 2.53 -12.77
C ARG A 136 -0.23 1.11 -13.25
N THR A 137 -0.91 0.99 -14.39
CA THR A 137 -1.24 -0.29 -15.03
C THR A 137 -0.03 -0.92 -15.72
N ALA A 138 -0.18 -2.17 -16.18
CA ALA A 138 0.87 -2.88 -16.90
C ALA A 138 1.25 -2.20 -18.23
N ASP A 139 0.31 -1.50 -18.88
CA ASP A 139 0.54 -0.69 -20.07
C ASP A 139 0.96 0.76 -19.76
N ASN A 140 1.44 0.99 -18.53
CA ASN A 140 2.04 2.25 -18.09
C ASN A 140 1.07 3.44 -17.98
N GLN A 141 -0.24 3.21 -17.81
CA GLN A 141 -1.22 4.26 -17.62
C GLN A 141 -1.43 4.58 -16.15
N VAL A 142 -1.39 5.86 -15.77
CA VAL A 142 -1.77 6.31 -14.43
C VAL A 142 -3.28 6.32 -14.31
N VAL A 143 -3.81 5.69 -13.27
CA VAL A 143 -5.27 5.49 -13.10
C VAL A 143 -5.80 6.14 -11.81
N ASN A 144 -7.12 6.24 -11.73
CA ASN A 144 -7.88 6.64 -10.53
C ASN A 144 -8.93 5.58 -10.16
N THR A 145 -8.63 4.32 -10.45
CA THR A 145 -9.48 3.19 -10.08
C THR A 145 -9.23 2.76 -8.65
N THR A 146 -10.27 2.22 -8.01
CA THR A 146 -10.17 1.48 -6.75
C THR A 146 -10.66 0.07 -6.95
N TRP A 147 -9.90 -0.89 -6.45
CA TRP A 147 -10.21 -2.32 -6.51
C TRP A 147 -10.13 -2.94 -5.13
N ALA A 148 -10.96 -3.92 -4.85
CA ALA A 148 -10.91 -4.63 -3.58
C ALA A 148 -11.04 -6.14 -3.77
N THR A 149 -10.47 -6.87 -2.83
CA THR A 149 -10.54 -8.33 -2.76
C THR A 149 -10.71 -8.79 -1.31
N MET A 150 -11.39 -9.93 -1.14
CA MET A 150 -11.46 -10.65 0.14
C MET A 150 -10.52 -11.85 0.20
N ASP A 151 -10.12 -12.37 -0.96
CA ASP A 151 -9.40 -13.65 -1.08
C ASP A 151 -8.01 -13.51 -1.75
N GLY A 152 -7.73 -12.35 -2.32
CA GLY A 152 -6.48 -12.07 -3.04
C GLY A 152 -6.43 -12.59 -4.47
N ILE A 153 -7.44 -13.33 -4.94
CA ILE A 153 -7.49 -13.96 -6.27
C ILE A 153 -8.61 -13.43 -7.16
N SER A 154 -9.67 -12.91 -6.55
CA SER A 154 -10.80 -12.29 -7.25
C SER A 154 -10.90 -10.82 -6.86
N TRP A 155 -10.78 -9.91 -7.81
CA TRP A 155 -10.75 -8.48 -7.56
C TRP A 155 -11.96 -7.78 -8.18
N ALA A 156 -12.68 -7.04 -7.39
CA ALA A 156 -13.80 -6.23 -7.82
C ALA A 156 -13.39 -4.77 -8.01
N LEU A 157 -13.79 -4.18 -9.15
CA LEU A 157 -13.68 -2.74 -9.38
C LEU A 157 -14.72 -2.02 -8.52
N MET A 158 -14.25 -1.23 -7.55
CA MET A 158 -15.11 -0.47 -6.61
C MET A 158 -15.51 0.87 -7.20
N ALA A 159 -14.54 1.60 -7.75
CA ALA A 159 -14.74 2.85 -8.45
C ALA A 159 -13.92 2.88 -9.73
N SER A 160 -14.58 3.14 -10.85
CA SER A 160 -13.97 3.35 -12.16
C SER A 160 -13.35 4.74 -12.27
N GLY A 161 -12.88 5.13 -13.44
CA GLY A 161 -12.32 6.45 -13.74
C GLY A 161 -13.14 7.67 -13.30
N ASP A 162 -14.35 7.46 -12.80
CA ASP A 162 -15.23 8.48 -12.19
C ASP A 162 -15.11 8.53 -10.66
N ALA A 163 -14.07 7.96 -10.08
CA ALA A 163 -13.83 7.95 -8.63
C ALA A 163 -13.66 9.36 -8.01
N ASN A 164 -13.85 10.42 -8.76
CA ASN A 164 -13.78 11.83 -8.39
C ASN A 164 -12.41 12.32 -7.88
N PHE A 165 -11.37 11.50 -7.93
CA PHE A 165 -10.00 11.99 -7.70
C PHE A 165 -9.16 11.95 -8.98
N THR A 166 -8.21 12.88 -9.09
CA THR A 166 -7.27 12.95 -10.22
C THR A 166 -6.47 11.65 -10.33
N LYS A 167 -6.27 11.14 -11.55
CA LYS A 167 -5.38 9.99 -11.82
C LYS A 167 -4.03 10.21 -11.18
N ARG A 168 -3.56 9.26 -10.39
CA ARG A 168 -2.34 9.39 -9.59
C ARG A 168 -1.69 8.08 -9.26
N GLU A 169 -0.38 8.12 -9.04
CA GLU A 169 0.40 7.03 -8.45
C GLU A 169 1.11 7.51 -7.19
N GLY A 170 1.51 6.58 -6.32
CA GLY A 170 2.24 6.90 -5.09
C GLY A 170 1.46 7.78 -4.10
N ALA A 171 0.12 7.76 -4.14
CA ALA A 171 -0.68 8.41 -3.12
C ALA A 171 -0.51 7.68 -1.77
N MET A 172 -0.75 8.38 -0.68
CA MET A 172 -0.89 7.76 0.64
C MET A 172 -2.36 7.44 0.89
N ILE A 173 -2.63 6.29 1.50
CA ILE A 173 -3.97 5.92 1.94
C ILE A 173 -3.95 5.49 3.40
N THR A 174 -4.97 5.89 4.16
CA THR A 174 -5.16 5.47 5.55
C THR A 174 -6.64 5.47 5.90
N ASN A 175 -6.99 4.75 6.95
CA ASN A 175 -8.31 4.82 7.56
C ASN A 175 -8.25 5.53 8.91
N TYR A 176 -9.25 6.32 9.19
CA TYR A 176 -9.44 7.00 10.46
C TYR A 176 -10.92 7.34 10.65
N ASP A 177 -11.48 7.05 11.81
CA ASP A 177 -12.87 7.39 12.18
C ASP A 177 -13.89 6.88 11.12
N ASP A 178 -13.75 5.60 10.73
CA ASP A 178 -14.58 4.90 9.72
C ASP A 178 -14.58 5.55 8.33
N LYS A 179 -13.55 6.34 8.02
CA LYS A 179 -13.36 6.99 6.71
C LYS A 179 -12.00 6.62 6.14
N PHE A 180 -11.94 6.54 4.83
CA PHE A 180 -10.67 6.44 4.12
C PHE A 180 -10.21 7.82 3.68
N PHE A 181 -8.90 8.04 3.76
CA PHE A 181 -8.26 9.27 3.32
C PHE A 181 -7.20 8.92 2.28
N LEU A 182 -7.29 9.54 1.11
CA LEU A 182 -6.31 9.46 0.03
C LEU A 182 -5.61 10.81 -0.09
N ILE A 183 -4.27 10.83 0.05
CA ILE A 183 -3.49 12.05 0.20
C ILE A 183 -2.36 12.10 -0.81
N GLY A 184 -2.25 13.20 -1.56
CA GLY A 184 -1.13 13.46 -2.45
C GLY A 184 -1.02 12.46 -3.59
N GLY A 185 0.20 12.10 -3.93
CA GLY A 185 0.53 11.29 -5.10
C GLY A 185 1.13 12.13 -6.22
N ILE A 186 1.44 11.49 -7.35
CA ILE A 186 1.97 12.11 -8.55
C ILE A 186 1.00 11.83 -9.70
N ASP A 187 0.59 12.87 -10.42
CA ASP A 187 -0.36 12.74 -11.53
C ASP A 187 0.31 12.24 -12.83
N ALA A 188 -0.51 12.03 -13.85
CA ALA A 188 -0.04 11.59 -15.17
C ALA A 188 0.91 12.57 -15.87
N SER A 189 0.95 13.84 -15.43
CA SER A 189 1.87 14.87 -15.92
C SER A 189 3.16 14.94 -15.11
N ASN A 190 3.41 13.96 -14.22
CA ASN A 190 4.55 13.92 -13.31
C ASN A 190 4.59 15.08 -12.30
N LYS A 191 3.44 15.60 -11.93
CA LYS A 191 3.30 16.66 -10.94
C LYS A 191 2.82 16.08 -9.61
N ALA A 192 3.52 16.41 -8.53
CA ALA A 192 3.09 16.04 -7.19
C ALA A 192 1.83 16.80 -6.78
N LEU A 193 0.95 16.11 -6.10
CA LEU A 193 -0.33 16.61 -5.62
C LEU A 193 -0.27 16.87 -4.10
N LYS A 194 -1.10 17.82 -3.64
CA LYS A 194 -1.24 18.19 -2.22
C LYS A 194 -2.68 18.04 -1.74
N ASP A 195 -3.57 17.58 -2.62
CA ASP A 195 -4.97 17.38 -2.31
C ASP A 195 -5.19 16.19 -1.39
N MET A 196 -6.35 16.21 -0.75
CA MET A 196 -6.81 15.14 0.12
C MET A 196 -8.25 14.79 -0.24
N TYR A 197 -8.53 13.51 -0.36
CA TYR A 197 -9.88 13.00 -0.58
C TYR A 197 -10.29 12.11 0.58
N GLN A 198 -11.59 12.08 0.86
CA GLN A 198 -12.20 11.12 1.79
C GLN A 198 -13.21 10.24 1.07
N SER A 199 -13.33 9.00 1.53
CA SER A 199 -14.42 8.09 1.21
C SER A 199 -15.09 7.62 2.50
N ILE A 200 -16.42 7.60 2.50
CA ILE A 200 -17.26 7.12 3.61
C ILE A 200 -18.02 5.83 3.23
N ASP A 201 -17.77 5.31 2.05
CA ASP A 201 -18.44 4.18 1.43
C ASP A 201 -17.44 3.12 0.94
N TYR A 202 -16.35 2.92 1.71
CA TYR A 202 -15.33 1.90 1.48
C TYR A 202 -14.60 2.00 0.13
N GLY A 203 -14.42 3.23 -0.38
CA GLY A 203 -13.67 3.48 -1.61
C GLY A 203 -14.52 3.45 -2.89
N ILE A 204 -15.85 3.37 -2.77
CA ILE A 204 -16.75 3.44 -3.93
C ILE A 204 -16.82 4.86 -4.49
N SER A 205 -16.95 5.85 -3.61
CA SER A 205 -16.90 7.26 -4.02
C SER A 205 -15.93 8.06 -3.16
N TRP A 206 -15.42 9.14 -3.73
CA TRP A 206 -14.43 10.00 -3.07
C TRP A 206 -14.85 11.47 -3.18
N SER A 207 -14.72 12.19 -2.10
CA SER A 207 -14.97 13.62 -2.03
C SER A 207 -13.72 14.40 -1.64
N LEU A 208 -13.47 15.50 -2.35
CA LEU A 208 -12.33 16.37 -2.05
C LEU A 208 -12.54 17.06 -0.69
N ILE A 209 -11.50 17.03 0.13
CA ILE A 209 -11.40 17.82 1.36
C ILE A 209 -10.55 19.05 1.05
N ASP A 210 -10.95 20.21 1.56
CA ASP A 210 -10.11 21.41 1.45
C ASP A 210 -8.78 21.19 2.20
N SER A 211 -7.73 20.93 1.43
CA SER A 211 -6.40 20.66 1.96
C SER A 211 -5.79 21.85 2.70
N MET A 212 -6.26 23.07 2.46
CA MET A 212 -5.79 24.26 3.17
C MET A 212 -6.20 24.27 4.65
N VAL A 213 -7.26 23.52 4.99
CA VAL A 213 -7.72 23.38 6.37
C VAL A 213 -6.96 22.27 7.11
N VAL A 214 -6.38 21.31 6.37
CA VAL A 214 -5.84 20.05 6.94
C VAL A 214 -4.32 20.03 6.92
N LEU A 215 -3.69 20.51 5.85
CA LEU A 215 -2.24 20.45 5.67
C LEU A 215 -1.59 21.82 5.90
N PRO A 216 -0.45 21.89 6.59
CA PRO A 216 0.30 23.14 6.76
C PRO A 216 0.65 23.80 5.42
N THR A 217 0.78 25.12 5.42
CA THR A 217 1.10 25.88 4.20
C THR A 217 2.45 25.50 3.59
N ASP A 218 3.40 25.14 4.44
CA ASP A 218 4.76 24.70 4.09
C ASP A 218 4.88 23.20 3.77
N TYR A 219 3.76 22.45 3.89
CA TYR A 219 3.72 21.06 3.44
C TYR A 219 3.86 21.00 1.91
N ALA A 220 4.96 20.45 1.43
CA ALA A 220 5.19 20.29 0.00
C ALA A 220 4.34 19.15 -0.58
N ALA A 221 3.76 19.38 -1.78
CA ALA A 221 3.10 18.34 -2.56
C ALA A 221 4.04 17.15 -2.79
N ARG A 222 3.56 15.93 -2.61
CA ARG A 222 4.39 14.72 -2.66
C ARG A 222 3.63 13.44 -3.00
N GLY A 223 4.35 12.49 -3.56
CA GLY A 223 3.92 11.10 -3.70
C GLY A 223 4.97 10.15 -3.14
N PHE A 224 4.67 8.87 -3.10
CA PHE A 224 5.55 7.80 -2.61
C PHE A 224 6.04 8.00 -1.16
N SER A 225 5.22 8.64 -0.33
CA SER A 225 5.45 8.77 1.11
C SER A 225 4.83 7.61 1.86
N SER A 226 5.40 7.26 3.00
CA SER A 226 4.75 6.35 3.95
C SER A 226 3.85 7.12 4.90
N ILE A 227 2.71 6.55 5.25
CA ILE A 227 1.75 7.10 6.21
C ILE A 227 1.44 6.08 7.30
N ILE A 228 1.45 6.51 8.55
CA ILE A 228 1.12 5.67 9.70
C ILE A 228 0.26 6.50 10.66
N VAL A 229 -0.85 5.92 11.12
CA VAL A 229 -1.63 6.46 12.24
C VAL A 229 -1.19 5.73 13.51
N ASP A 230 -0.69 6.48 14.48
CA ASP A 230 -0.21 5.91 15.73
C ASP A 230 -1.35 5.68 16.74
N LYS A 231 -1.02 5.02 17.87
CA LYS A 231 -2.00 4.69 18.93
C LYS A 231 -2.62 5.93 19.60
N GLU A 232 -2.02 7.11 19.42
CA GLU A 232 -2.51 8.38 19.94
C GLU A 232 -3.33 9.15 18.90
N ASN A 233 -3.63 8.52 17.76
CA ASN A 233 -4.34 9.10 16.62
C ASN A 233 -3.59 10.26 15.95
N PHE A 234 -2.26 10.24 15.97
CA PHE A 234 -1.48 11.11 15.12
C PHE A 234 -1.20 10.43 13.79
N VAL A 235 -1.38 11.19 12.73
CA VAL A 235 -0.95 10.86 11.38
C VAL A 235 0.50 11.27 11.24
N ASN A 236 1.36 10.31 10.91
CA ASN A 236 2.78 10.52 10.67
C ASN A 236 3.04 10.25 9.18
N ILE A 237 3.64 11.21 8.47
CA ILE A 237 3.98 11.12 7.03
C ILE A 237 5.48 11.22 6.88
N PHE A 238 6.09 10.23 6.24
CA PHE A 238 7.54 10.11 6.08
C PHE A 238 7.95 10.28 4.62
N GLY A 239 8.92 11.12 4.37
CA GLY A 239 9.62 11.23 3.10
C GLY A 239 8.73 11.60 1.92
N GLY A 240 8.91 10.92 0.81
CA GLY A 240 8.20 11.10 -0.45
C GLY A 240 9.01 11.83 -1.50
N LYS A 241 8.40 12.05 -2.66
CA LYS A 241 9.00 12.70 -3.84
C LYS A 241 8.11 13.80 -4.38
N THR A 242 8.71 14.84 -4.95
CA THR A 242 7.97 15.93 -5.60
C THR A 242 7.66 15.66 -7.08
N SER A 243 8.30 14.66 -7.67
CA SER A 243 8.04 14.12 -9.01
C SER A 243 8.65 12.73 -9.13
N THR A 244 8.23 11.95 -10.14
CA THR A 244 8.90 10.68 -10.47
C THR A 244 10.34 10.98 -10.91
N GLY A 245 11.32 10.40 -10.21
CA GLY A 245 12.75 10.64 -10.47
C GLY A 245 13.36 11.84 -9.74
N SER A 246 12.60 12.60 -8.93
CA SER A 246 13.19 13.59 -8.02
C SER A 246 13.90 12.91 -6.85
N ASN A 247 14.78 13.67 -6.17
CA ASN A 247 15.36 13.23 -4.92
C ASN A 247 14.29 13.06 -3.84
N ASP A 248 14.53 12.14 -2.91
CA ASP A 248 13.63 11.89 -1.81
C ASP A 248 13.56 13.08 -0.85
N LEU A 249 12.36 13.36 -0.35
CA LEU A 249 12.17 14.35 0.69
C LEU A 249 12.61 13.80 2.04
N ASN A 250 13.51 14.50 2.70
CA ASN A 250 14.01 14.15 4.04
C ASN A 250 13.16 14.84 5.12
N GLN A 251 11.87 14.53 5.20
CA GLN A 251 10.94 15.20 6.09
C GLN A 251 10.03 14.20 6.79
N LEU A 252 9.74 14.49 8.06
CA LEU A 252 8.69 13.87 8.85
C LEU A 252 7.65 14.91 9.20
N TRP A 253 6.40 14.62 8.89
CA TRP A 253 5.25 15.42 9.28
C TRP A 253 4.40 14.64 10.28
N ARG A 254 3.98 15.31 11.36
CA ARG A 254 3.08 14.73 12.35
C ARG A 254 1.93 15.69 12.63
N GLY A 255 0.72 15.18 12.52
CA GLY A 255 -0.50 15.98 12.74
C GLY A 255 -1.63 15.10 13.25
N ARG A 256 -2.75 15.73 13.56
CA ARG A 256 -4.00 15.04 13.87
C ARG A 256 -5.05 15.43 12.84
N ILE A 257 -5.83 14.46 12.38
CA ILE A 257 -7.07 14.74 11.68
C ILE A 257 -8.07 15.14 12.77
N ASN A 258 -8.31 16.44 12.90
CA ASN A 258 -9.34 16.93 13.82
C ASN A 258 -10.70 16.47 13.30
N ARG A 259 -11.55 15.96 14.19
CA ARG A 259 -12.97 15.82 13.88
C ARG A 259 -13.47 17.19 13.46
N LEU A 260 -13.92 17.31 12.23
CA LEU A 260 -14.68 18.49 11.83
C LEU A 260 -15.97 18.46 12.65
N ILE A 261 -16.00 19.23 13.74
CA ILE A 261 -17.24 19.52 14.43
C ILE A 261 -18.03 20.38 13.45
N PRO A 262 -19.21 19.94 12.97
CA PRO A 262 -20.05 20.81 12.17
C PRO A 262 -20.27 22.09 13.00
N LYS A 263 -20.02 23.25 12.44
CA LYS A 263 -20.50 24.49 13.02
C LYS A 263 -22.03 24.43 12.95
N GLU A 264 -22.66 24.40 14.12
CA GLU A 264 -24.09 24.60 14.24
C GLU A 264 -24.51 25.92 13.61
#